data_dc3ecf914d75536cdd67b287822ac05e
#
_entry.id   dc3ecf914d75536cdd67b287822ac05e
#
_cell.length_a   1.000
_cell.length_b   1.000
_cell.length_c   1.000
_cell.angle_alpha   90.00
_cell.angle_beta   90.00
_cell.angle_gamma   90.00
#
_symmetry.space_group_name_H-M   'P 1'
#
loop_
_entity.id
_entity.type
_entity.pdbx_description
1 polymer ?
#
loop_
_entity_poly.entity_id
_entity_poly.type
_entity_poly.pdbx_seq_one_letter_code
_entity_poly.pdbx_strand_id
1 'polypeptide(L)'
;MSMLFAETLRELRTERGLSQQRLGELMYVARTTVARWENGTRLPDAVMMARLAKCLDVDVSTLLGAAMESDGPVNVILVDDSRIILSWSLPILRSALPGAVVTGFTRPSEALEYAGSNRVALAFLDIELGKTSGFELCRALLEVHPRTNVVYLTAYSEYAFDAWSTGASGFMLKPITPEGVQAQLNSLRYPFMTGGFKE
;
A
#
# COMPACT_ATOMS: atom_id res chain seq x y z
N MET A 1 -4.34 -5.21 12.06
CA MET A 1 -3.97 -4.01 12.83
C MET A 1 -2.47 -3.92 12.81
N SER A 2 -1.88 -2.73 12.75
CA SER A 2 -0.43 -2.62 12.52
C SER A 2 0.35 -2.95 13.78
N MET A 3 1.02 -4.10 13.80
CA MET A 3 2.00 -4.49 14.83
C MET A 3 3.18 -3.52 14.82
N LEU A 4 3.58 -3.03 13.64
CA LEU A 4 4.67 -2.07 13.51
C LEU A 4 4.40 -0.77 14.28
N PHE A 5 3.18 -0.21 14.19
CA PHE A 5 2.82 0.96 15.00
C PHE A 5 2.94 0.67 16.50
N ALA A 6 2.48 -0.52 16.94
CA ALA A 6 2.53 -0.92 18.34
C ALA A 6 3.98 -1.03 18.85
N GLU A 7 4.86 -1.61 18.05
CA GLU A 7 6.29 -1.73 18.33
C GLU A 7 6.98 -0.36 18.33
N THR A 8 6.79 0.43 17.27
CA THR A 8 7.34 1.80 17.16
C THR A 8 6.92 2.67 18.34
N LEU A 9 5.63 2.66 18.71
CA LEU A 9 5.15 3.42 19.85
C LEU A 9 5.83 2.99 21.16
N ARG A 10 5.98 1.67 21.36
CA ARG A 10 6.64 1.12 22.54
C ARG A 10 8.11 1.51 22.59
N GLU A 11 8.84 1.42 21.49
CA GLU A 11 10.24 1.81 21.37
C GLU A 11 10.42 3.28 21.69
N LEU A 12 9.71 4.17 21.01
CA LEU A 12 9.78 5.62 21.23
C LEU A 12 9.44 6.02 22.69
N ARG A 13 8.46 5.36 23.29
CA ARG A 13 8.12 5.59 24.70
C ARG A 13 9.25 5.15 25.63
N THR A 14 9.83 3.97 25.40
CA THR A 14 10.88 3.43 26.26
C THR A 14 12.19 4.17 26.10
N GLU A 15 12.55 4.62 24.92
CA GLU A 15 13.70 5.50 24.67
C GLU A 15 13.62 6.79 25.48
N ARG A 16 12.40 7.31 25.71
CA ARG A 16 12.17 8.49 26.56
C ARG A 16 11.99 8.17 28.05
N GLY A 17 12.21 6.93 28.46
CA GLY A 17 12.09 6.49 29.84
C GLY A 17 10.67 6.57 30.41
N LEU A 18 9.65 6.65 29.55
CA LEU A 18 8.25 6.78 29.97
C LEU A 18 7.62 5.41 30.24
N SER A 19 6.87 5.30 31.36
CA SER A 19 5.96 4.16 31.56
C SER A 19 4.67 4.37 30.75
N GLN A 20 3.91 3.27 30.49
CA GLN A 20 2.56 3.39 29.89
C GLN A 20 1.64 4.30 30.73
N GLN A 21 1.75 4.25 32.04
CA GLN A 21 1.03 5.11 32.95
C GLN A 21 1.40 6.58 32.70
N ARG A 22 2.69 6.89 32.65
CA ARG A 22 3.18 8.25 32.47
C ARG A 22 2.82 8.82 31.10
N LEU A 23 2.91 8.01 30.03
CA LEU A 23 2.44 8.41 28.71
C LEU A 23 0.94 8.69 28.70
N GLY A 24 0.14 7.83 29.38
CA GLY A 24 -1.30 8.04 29.53
C GLY A 24 -1.64 9.38 30.21
N GLU A 25 -0.94 9.72 31.27
CA GLU A 25 -1.10 11.01 31.96
C GLU A 25 -0.79 12.21 31.06
N LEU A 26 0.34 12.16 30.33
CA LEU A 26 0.73 13.20 29.37
C LEU A 26 -0.26 13.38 28.23
N MET A 27 -0.88 12.27 27.82
CA MET A 27 -1.86 12.23 26.73
C MET A 27 -3.30 12.48 27.19
N TYR A 28 -3.55 12.56 28.51
CA TYR A 28 -4.89 12.63 29.12
C TYR A 28 -5.76 11.43 28.73
N VAL A 29 -5.19 10.22 28.71
CA VAL A 29 -5.89 8.97 28.46
C VAL A 29 -5.57 7.93 29.53
N ALA A 30 -6.41 6.92 29.68
CA ALA A 30 -6.14 5.84 30.62
C ALA A 30 -4.91 5.01 30.17
N ARG A 31 -4.14 4.46 31.13
CA ARG A 31 -3.06 3.51 30.86
C ARG A 31 -3.50 2.37 29.93
N THR A 32 -4.72 1.87 30.14
CA THR A 32 -5.30 0.80 29.31
C THR A 32 -5.46 1.19 27.85
N THR A 33 -5.64 2.48 27.55
CA THR A 33 -5.68 2.99 26.17
C THR A 33 -4.29 2.89 25.53
N VAL A 34 -3.25 3.32 26.24
CA VAL A 34 -1.86 3.19 25.77
C VAL A 34 -1.51 1.70 25.57
N ALA A 35 -1.88 0.83 26.53
CA ALA A 35 -1.67 -0.61 26.41
C ALA A 35 -2.37 -1.20 25.16
N ARG A 36 -3.58 -0.75 24.82
CA ARG A 36 -4.28 -1.18 23.60
C ARG A 36 -3.57 -0.72 22.33
N TRP A 37 -2.99 0.47 22.32
CA TRP A 37 -2.18 0.96 21.21
C TRP A 37 -0.91 0.11 21.04
N GLU A 38 -0.18 -0.14 22.13
CA GLU A 38 1.05 -0.94 22.14
C GLU A 38 0.86 -2.46 21.98
N ASN A 39 -0.37 -2.96 22.09
CA ASN A 39 -0.72 -4.33 21.77
C ASN A 39 -1.37 -4.47 20.39
N GLY A 40 -1.42 -3.39 19.60
CA GLY A 40 -1.97 -3.38 18.25
C GLY A 40 -3.49 -3.61 18.19
N THR A 41 -4.21 -3.63 19.33
CA THR A 41 -5.65 -3.91 19.37
C THR A 41 -6.50 -2.68 18.97
N ARG A 42 -5.91 -1.49 19.02
CA ARG A 42 -6.54 -0.23 18.60
C ARG A 42 -5.48 0.75 18.12
N LEU A 43 -5.77 1.50 17.07
CA LEU A 43 -4.98 2.66 16.65
C LEU A 43 -5.54 3.95 17.27
N PRO A 44 -4.69 4.94 17.58
CA PRO A 44 -5.12 6.29 17.88
C PRO A 44 -5.80 6.92 16.66
N ASP A 45 -6.69 7.86 16.89
CA ASP A 45 -7.18 8.73 15.81
C ASP A 45 -6.12 9.78 15.39
N ALA A 46 -6.39 10.51 14.31
CA ALA A 46 -5.44 11.47 13.75
C ALA A 46 -5.02 12.57 14.76
N VAL A 47 -5.94 13.01 15.61
CA VAL A 47 -5.64 14.03 16.65
C VAL A 47 -4.73 13.44 17.71
N MET A 48 -4.99 12.20 18.14
CA MET A 48 -4.13 11.51 19.10
C MET A 48 -2.76 11.17 18.51
N MET A 49 -2.68 10.83 17.21
CA MET A 49 -1.41 10.64 16.51
C MET A 49 -0.54 11.90 16.56
N ALA A 50 -1.11 13.08 16.23
CA ALA A 50 -0.38 14.35 16.28
C ALA A 50 0.07 14.69 17.70
N ARG A 51 -0.76 14.40 18.71
CA ARG A 51 -0.40 14.60 20.12
C ARG A 51 0.69 13.65 20.61
N LEU A 52 0.65 12.37 20.19
CA LEU A 52 1.69 11.38 20.47
C LEU A 52 3.03 11.83 19.87
N ALA A 53 3.04 12.22 18.59
CA ALA A 53 4.23 12.70 17.92
C ALA A 53 4.88 13.87 18.69
N LYS A 54 4.07 14.87 19.08
CA LYS A 54 4.54 16.01 19.88
C LYS A 54 5.03 15.58 21.27
N CYS A 55 4.33 14.66 21.94
CA CYS A 55 4.69 14.17 23.28
C CYS A 55 5.99 13.36 23.25
N LEU A 56 6.20 12.61 22.19
CA LEU A 56 7.38 11.77 21.97
C LEU A 56 8.48 12.49 21.17
N ASP A 57 8.29 13.76 20.83
CA ASP A 57 9.24 14.62 20.10
C ASP A 57 9.74 13.93 18.81
N VAL A 58 8.82 13.46 17.98
CA VAL A 58 9.07 12.87 16.66
C VAL A 58 8.17 13.52 15.63
N ASP A 59 8.52 13.38 14.35
CA ASP A 59 7.61 13.79 13.28
C ASP A 59 6.36 12.90 13.26
N VAL A 60 5.20 13.52 13.02
CA VAL A 60 3.93 12.78 12.93
C VAL A 60 3.94 11.73 11.83
N SER A 61 4.71 11.96 10.76
CA SER A 61 4.89 11.00 9.66
C SER A 61 5.51 9.68 10.12
N THR A 62 6.36 9.69 11.14
CA THR A 62 6.94 8.47 11.74
C THR A 62 5.84 7.55 12.29
N LEU A 63 4.93 8.11 13.07
CA LEU A 63 3.82 7.34 13.66
C LEU A 63 2.76 6.98 12.63
N LEU A 64 2.46 7.88 11.69
CA LEU A 64 1.53 7.61 10.61
C LEU A 64 2.07 6.55 9.66
N GLY A 65 3.36 6.61 9.30
CA GLY A 65 4.03 5.58 8.51
C GLY A 65 3.89 4.21 9.16
N ALA A 66 4.28 4.08 10.42
CA ALA A 66 4.16 2.85 11.18
C ALA A 66 2.70 2.35 11.33
N ALA A 67 1.72 3.26 11.36
CA ALA A 67 0.29 2.90 11.41
C ALA A 67 -0.28 2.48 10.05
N MET A 68 0.31 2.99 8.96
CA MET A 68 -0.10 2.71 7.58
C MET A 68 0.64 1.50 6.99
N GLU A 69 1.82 1.17 7.51
CA GLU A 69 2.50 -0.06 7.13
C GLU A 69 1.67 -1.27 7.59
N SER A 70 1.27 -2.07 6.62
CA SER A 70 0.61 -3.35 6.90
C SER A 70 1.63 -4.36 7.44
N ASP A 71 1.20 -5.23 8.36
CA ASP A 71 1.98 -6.36 8.90
C ASP A 71 2.32 -7.39 7.80
N GLY A 72 3.13 -7.01 6.84
CA GLY A 72 3.52 -7.90 5.76
C GLY A 72 4.15 -7.14 4.59
N PRO A 73 4.77 -7.87 3.67
CA PRO A 73 5.39 -7.28 2.50
C PRO A 73 4.33 -6.53 1.68
N VAL A 74 4.71 -5.38 1.13
CA VAL A 74 3.90 -4.67 0.14
C VAL A 74 3.79 -5.54 -1.10
N ASN A 75 2.62 -6.14 -1.33
CA ASN A 75 2.42 -6.95 -2.53
C ASN A 75 1.95 -6.07 -3.68
N VAL A 76 2.65 -6.20 -4.78
CA VAL A 76 2.35 -5.55 -6.05
C VAL A 76 2.14 -6.64 -7.10
N ILE A 77 1.07 -6.55 -7.88
CA ILE A 77 0.81 -7.49 -8.95
C ILE A 77 0.85 -6.82 -10.30
N LEU A 78 1.28 -7.56 -11.31
CA LEU A 78 1.19 -7.22 -12.72
C LEU A 78 0.42 -8.32 -13.43
N VAL A 79 -0.67 -7.98 -14.10
CA VAL A 79 -1.49 -8.91 -14.87
C VAL A 79 -1.48 -8.54 -16.34
N ASP A 80 -0.97 -9.44 -17.17
CA ASP A 80 -0.87 -9.27 -18.61
C ASP A 80 -0.82 -10.68 -19.23
N ASP A 81 -1.66 -10.98 -20.22
CA ASP A 81 -1.74 -12.31 -20.82
C ASP A 81 -0.49 -12.69 -21.64
N SER A 82 0.35 -11.71 -21.96
CA SER A 82 1.62 -11.90 -22.64
C SER A 82 2.77 -12.18 -21.66
N ARG A 83 3.30 -13.41 -21.68
CA ARG A 83 4.51 -13.76 -20.92
C ARG A 83 5.72 -12.90 -21.30
N ILE A 84 5.78 -12.45 -22.55
CA ILE A 84 6.88 -11.59 -23.02
C ILE A 84 6.80 -10.23 -22.33
N ILE A 85 5.63 -9.61 -22.28
CA ILE A 85 5.44 -8.32 -21.60
C ILE A 85 5.74 -8.46 -20.11
N LEU A 86 5.26 -9.52 -19.45
CA LEU A 86 5.62 -9.79 -18.04
C LEU A 86 7.13 -9.89 -17.84
N SER A 87 7.85 -10.60 -18.72
CA SER A 87 9.30 -10.80 -18.59
C SER A 87 10.10 -9.50 -18.67
N TRP A 88 9.65 -8.52 -19.45
CA TRP A 88 10.26 -7.19 -19.57
C TRP A 88 9.83 -6.23 -18.46
N SER A 89 8.57 -6.31 -18.06
CA SER A 89 7.95 -5.33 -17.14
C SER A 89 8.27 -5.63 -15.67
N LEU A 90 8.32 -6.91 -15.26
CA LEU A 90 8.58 -7.29 -13.86
C LEU A 90 9.95 -6.79 -13.32
N PRO A 91 11.06 -6.87 -14.07
CA PRO A 91 12.32 -6.31 -13.60
C PRO A 91 12.26 -4.80 -13.37
N ILE A 92 11.54 -4.06 -14.24
CA ILE A 92 11.35 -2.62 -14.12
C ILE A 92 10.57 -2.30 -12.84
N LEU A 93 9.45 -2.99 -12.60
CA LEU A 93 8.65 -2.80 -11.39
C LEU A 93 9.44 -3.14 -10.13
N ARG A 94 10.21 -4.23 -10.12
CA ARG A 94 11.04 -4.61 -8.97
C ARG A 94 12.12 -3.58 -8.68
N SER A 95 12.69 -2.98 -9.71
CA SER A 95 13.67 -1.89 -9.55
C SER A 95 13.04 -0.60 -9.05
N ALA A 96 11.83 -0.27 -9.53
CA ALA A 96 11.11 0.94 -9.11
C ALA A 96 10.46 0.83 -7.72
N LEU A 97 10.26 -0.38 -7.20
CA LEU A 97 9.56 -0.69 -5.95
C LEU A 97 10.44 -1.56 -5.03
N PRO A 98 11.63 -1.07 -4.59
CA PRO A 98 12.50 -1.83 -3.70
C PRO A 98 11.76 -2.10 -2.38
N GLY A 99 11.79 -3.37 -1.92
CA GLY A 99 11.06 -3.78 -0.71
C GLY A 99 9.63 -4.26 -0.94
N ALA A 100 9.07 -4.13 -2.16
CA ALA A 100 7.81 -4.76 -2.52
C ALA A 100 8.01 -6.17 -3.09
N VAL A 101 7.06 -7.05 -2.82
CA VAL A 101 6.95 -8.35 -3.49
C VAL A 101 6.16 -8.16 -4.78
N VAL A 102 6.85 -8.18 -5.92
CA VAL A 102 6.24 -7.99 -7.24
C VAL A 102 6.01 -9.32 -7.92
N THR A 103 4.75 -9.68 -8.14
CA THR A 103 4.31 -10.96 -8.75
C THR A 103 3.57 -10.70 -10.06
N GLY A 104 3.89 -11.48 -11.10
CA GLY A 104 3.25 -11.41 -12.41
C GLY A 104 2.28 -12.56 -12.63
N PHE A 105 1.15 -12.30 -13.28
CA PHE A 105 0.13 -13.28 -13.60
C PHE A 105 -0.27 -13.17 -15.08
N THR A 106 -0.39 -14.31 -15.76
CA THR A 106 -0.92 -14.34 -17.13
C THR A 106 -2.43 -14.58 -17.16
N ARG A 107 -3.03 -14.94 -16.03
CA ARG A 107 -4.46 -15.24 -15.92
C ARG A 107 -5.11 -14.41 -14.80
N PRO A 108 -6.21 -13.71 -15.08
CA PRO A 108 -6.97 -12.95 -14.07
C PRO A 108 -7.39 -13.79 -12.85
N SER A 109 -7.76 -15.06 -13.06
CA SER A 109 -8.17 -15.97 -11.98
C SER A 109 -7.06 -16.23 -10.97
N GLU A 110 -5.80 -16.38 -11.42
CA GLU A 110 -4.65 -16.59 -10.53
C GLU A 110 -4.34 -15.32 -9.72
N ALA A 111 -4.50 -14.15 -10.34
CA ALA A 111 -4.33 -12.87 -9.63
C ALA A 111 -5.39 -12.66 -8.55
N LEU A 112 -6.64 -13.06 -8.80
CA LEU A 112 -7.72 -13.01 -7.81
C LEU A 112 -7.52 -14.01 -6.67
N GLU A 113 -7.09 -15.22 -6.96
CA GLU A 113 -6.76 -16.23 -5.96
C GLU A 113 -5.63 -15.74 -5.06
N TYR A 114 -4.60 -15.15 -5.66
CA TYR A 114 -3.50 -14.53 -4.91
C TYR A 114 -4.00 -13.39 -4.01
N ALA A 115 -4.86 -12.50 -4.52
CA ALA A 115 -5.44 -11.40 -3.76
C ALA A 115 -6.35 -11.90 -2.62
N GLY A 116 -7.00 -13.04 -2.74
CA GLY A 116 -7.78 -13.67 -1.66
C GLY A 116 -6.95 -14.06 -0.45
N SER A 117 -5.66 -14.34 -0.65
CA SER A 117 -4.72 -14.77 0.41
C SER A 117 -3.70 -13.70 0.80
N ASN A 118 -3.53 -12.65 -0.01
CA ASN A 118 -2.51 -11.63 0.17
C ASN A 118 -3.12 -10.25 -0.04
N ARG A 119 -2.85 -9.32 0.87
CA ARG A 119 -3.24 -7.93 0.66
C ARG A 119 -2.43 -7.32 -0.48
N VAL A 120 -3.10 -6.93 -1.57
CA VAL A 120 -2.49 -6.27 -2.72
C VAL A 120 -2.59 -4.76 -2.54
N ALA A 121 -1.44 -4.09 -2.48
CA ALA A 121 -1.37 -2.63 -2.33
C ALA A 121 -1.49 -1.90 -3.69
N LEU A 122 -0.94 -2.52 -4.75
CA LEU A 122 -0.92 -1.95 -6.09
C LEU A 122 -1.06 -3.08 -7.13
N ALA A 123 -1.95 -2.89 -8.08
CA ALA A 123 -2.14 -3.78 -9.22
C ALA A 123 -1.95 -3.01 -10.54
N PHE A 124 -1.01 -3.46 -11.34
CA PHE A 124 -0.91 -3.05 -12.75
C PHE A 124 -1.68 -4.06 -13.60
N LEU A 125 -2.68 -3.60 -14.33
CA LEU A 125 -3.58 -4.46 -15.09
C LEU A 125 -3.56 -4.09 -16.57
N ASP A 126 -3.26 -5.06 -17.43
CA ASP A 126 -3.61 -4.87 -18.84
C ASP A 126 -5.14 -4.80 -18.98
N ILE A 127 -5.62 -3.99 -19.90
CA ILE A 127 -7.05 -3.89 -20.20
C ILE A 127 -7.51 -5.08 -21.06
N GLU A 128 -6.67 -5.52 -21.99
CA GLU A 128 -6.97 -6.64 -22.89
C GLU A 128 -6.35 -7.94 -22.35
N LEU A 129 -7.13 -8.71 -21.59
CA LEU A 129 -6.72 -9.97 -20.96
C LEU A 129 -7.38 -11.20 -21.60
N GLY A 130 -7.36 -11.24 -22.93
CA GLY A 130 -7.93 -12.34 -23.69
C GLY A 130 -9.47 -12.36 -23.60
N LYS A 131 -10.04 -13.33 -22.85
CA LYS A 131 -11.51 -13.45 -22.71
C LYS A 131 -12.10 -12.56 -21.62
N THR A 132 -11.29 -12.05 -20.71
CA THR A 132 -11.69 -11.22 -19.57
C THR A 132 -11.14 -9.82 -19.76
N SER A 133 -11.91 -8.81 -19.43
CA SER A 133 -11.42 -7.43 -19.45
C SER A 133 -10.66 -7.08 -18.15
N GLY A 134 -9.59 -6.30 -18.26
CA GLY A 134 -8.92 -5.70 -17.11
C GLY A 134 -9.86 -4.87 -16.24
N PHE A 135 -10.95 -4.33 -16.82
CA PHE A 135 -11.99 -3.62 -16.07
C PHE A 135 -12.79 -4.55 -15.15
N GLU A 136 -13.09 -5.76 -15.59
CA GLU A 136 -13.76 -6.80 -14.77
C GLU A 136 -12.83 -7.24 -13.64
N LEU A 137 -11.56 -7.46 -13.93
CA LEU A 137 -10.55 -7.82 -12.94
C LEU A 137 -10.38 -6.71 -11.89
N CYS A 138 -10.36 -5.44 -12.30
CA CYS A 138 -10.30 -4.30 -11.39
C CYS A 138 -11.46 -4.31 -10.38
N ARG A 139 -12.71 -4.46 -10.87
CA ARG A 139 -13.88 -4.52 -10.00
C ARG A 139 -13.78 -5.65 -8.98
N ALA A 140 -13.42 -6.85 -9.45
CA ALA A 140 -13.28 -8.02 -8.58
C ALA A 140 -12.15 -7.83 -7.53
N LEU A 141 -11.02 -7.24 -7.90
CA LEU A 141 -9.94 -6.92 -6.95
C LEU A 141 -10.38 -5.89 -5.90
N LEU A 142 -11.14 -4.86 -6.30
CA LEU A 142 -11.65 -3.84 -5.38
C LEU A 142 -12.77 -4.37 -4.47
N GLU A 143 -13.52 -5.40 -4.87
CA GLU A 143 -14.45 -6.12 -3.98
C GLU A 143 -13.70 -6.89 -2.89
N VAL A 144 -12.57 -7.52 -3.22
CA VAL A 144 -11.72 -8.24 -2.23
C VAL A 144 -10.99 -7.24 -1.34
N HIS A 145 -10.37 -6.21 -1.92
CA HIS A 145 -9.58 -5.21 -1.22
C HIS A 145 -9.90 -3.79 -1.73
N PRO A 146 -10.85 -3.08 -1.10
CA PRO A 146 -11.29 -1.75 -1.54
C PRO A 146 -10.22 -0.66 -1.57
N ARG A 147 -9.07 -0.90 -0.92
CA ARG A 147 -7.91 0.01 -0.89
C ARG A 147 -6.77 -0.41 -1.80
N THR A 148 -6.97 -1.35 -2.71
CA THR A 148 -5.98 -1.64 -3.76
C THR A 148 -5.91 -0.46 -4.72
N ASN A 149 -4.71 0.05 -4.97
CA ASN A 149 -4.50 0.96 -6.09
C ASN A 149 -4.45 0.14 -7.37
N VAL A 150 -5.21 0.55 -8.37
CA VAL A 150 -5.19 -0.07 -9.68
C VAL A 150 -4.66 0.94 -10.70
N VAL A 151 -3.63 0.55 -11.45
CA VAL A 151 -3.09 1.29 -12.59
C VAL A 151 -3.28 0.45 -13.83
N TYR A 152 -4.04 0.94 -14.79
CA TYR A 152 -4.18 0.25 -16.07
C TYR A 152 -2.94 0.44 -16.93
N LEU A 153 -2.57 -0.64 -17.64
CA LEU A 153 -1.54 -0.67 -18.66
C LEU A 153 -2.19 -1.06 -19.97
N THR A 154 -2.02 -0.27 -21.00
CA THR A 154 -2.56 -0.58 -22.33
C THR A 154 -1.72 0.04 -23.44
N ALA A 155 -1.82 -0.50 -24.64
CA ALA A 155 -1.27 0.12 -25.84
C ALA A 155 -2.18 1.23 -26.41
N TYR A 156 -3.41 1.36 -25.91
CA TYR A 156 -4.47 2.19 -26.51
C TYR A 156 -4.92 3.30 -25.55
N SER A 157 -4.75 4.55 -25.97
CA SER A 157 -5.10 5.73 -25.18
C SER A 157 -6.60 5.95 -25.02
N GLU A 158 -7.41 5.43 -25.94
CA GLU A 158 -8.87 5.57 -25.95
C GLU A 158 -9.55 4.95 -24.73
N TYR A 159 -8.93 3.98 -24.06
CA TYR A 159 -9.46 3.38 -22.83
C TYR A 159 -9.34 4.29 -21.59
N ALA A 160 -8.67 5.44 -21.69
CA ALA A 160 -8.46 6.30 -20.54
C ALA A 160 -9.77 6.76 -19.87
N PHE A 161 -10.80 7.06 -20.67
CA PHE A 161 -12.09 7.48 -20.14
C PHE A 161 -12.80 6.36 -19.37
N ASP A 162 -12.80 5.15 -19.92
CA ASP A 162 -13.42 3.98 -19.28
C ASP A 162 -12.67 3.57 -18.00
N ALA A 163 -11.34 3.69 -18.01
CA ALA A 163 -10.50 3.42 -16.85
C ALA A 163 -10.92 4.23 -15.61
N TRP A 164 -11.19 5.52 -15.77
CA TRP A 164 -11.62 6.39 -14.68
C TRP A 164 -12.96 5.98 -14.07
N SER A 165 -13.87 5.40 -14.85
CA SER A 165 -15.19 4.95 -14.38
C SER A 165 -15.13 3.79 -13.40
N THR A 166 -14.01 3.04 -13.35
CA THR A 166 -13.83 1.85 -12.51
C THR A 166 -13.33 2.15 -11.10
N GLY A 167 -12.95 3.40 -10.82
CA GLY A 167 -12.32 3.78 -9.56
C GLY A 167 -10.81 3.48 -9.50
N ALA A 168 -10.17 3.21 -10.65
CA ALA A 168 -8.72 3.06 -10.75
C ALA A 168 -7.98 4.28 -10.23
N SER A 169 -6.76 4.08 -9.73
CA SER A 169 -5.87 5.11 -9.22
C SER A 169 -5.03 5.74 -10.33
N GLY A 170 -4.86 5.07 -11.47
CA GLY A 170 -4.03 5.55 -12.55
C GLY A 170 -4.22 4.83 -13.87
N PHE A 171 -3.55 5.37 -14.88
CA PHE A 171 -3.53 4.86 -16.25
C PHE A 171 -2.16 5.13 -16.87
N MET A 172 -1.60 4.17 -17.55
CA MET A 172 -0.28 4.28 -18.18
C MET A 172 -0.28 3.56 -19.53
N LEU A 173 0.32 4.18 -20.55
CA LEU A 173 0.55 3.53 -21.83
C LEU A 173 1.75 2.60 -21.77
N LYS A 174 1.66 1.45 -22.44
CA LYS A 174 2.79 0.55 -22.69
C LYS A 174 3.80 1.22 -23.66
N PRO A 175 5.12 0.99 -23.51
CA PRO A 175 5.76 0.09 -22.53
C PRO A 175 5.87 0.71 -21.12
N ILE A 176 5.97 -0.15 -20.12
CA ILE A 176 6.28 0.27 -18.75
C ILE A 176 7.69 0.91 -18.72
N THR A 177 7.81 2.06 -18.06
CA THR A 177 9.10 2.74 -17.83
C THR A 177 9.27 3.10 -16.35
N PRO A 178 10.50 3.19 -15.83
CA PRO A 178 10.74 3.60 -14.44
C PRO A 178 10.09 4.96 -14.12
N GLU A 179 10.20 5.92 -15.02
CA GLU A 179 9.64 7.27 -14.88
C GLU A 179 8.12 7.24 -14.85
N GLY A 180 7.50 6.42 -15.73
CA GLY A 180 6.06 6.22 -15.76
C GLY A 180 5.55 5.58 -14.46
N VAL A 181 6.25 4.57 -13.94
CA VAL A 181 5.92 3.95 -12.65
C VAL A 181 6.02 4.98 -11.53
N GLN A 182 7.10 5.76 -11.47
CA GLN A 182 7.28 6.79 -10.45
C GLN A 182 6.18 7.87 -10.51
N ALA A 183 5.78 8.28 -11.70
CA ALA A 183 4.68 9.23 -11.87
C ALA A 183 3.36 8.68 -11.32
N GLN A 184 3.07 7.39 -11.54
CA GLN A 184 1.88 6.75 -10.97
C GLN A 184 1.95 6.65 -9.43
N LEU A 185 3.11 6.29 -8.88
CA LEU A 185 3.29 6.20 -7.42
C LEU A 185 3.02 7.52 -6.71
N ASN A 186 3.38 8.64 -7.32
CA ASN A 186 3.15 9.99 -6.77
C ASN A 186 1.66 10.40 -6.77
N SER A 187 0.81 9.72 -7.53
CA SER A 187 -0.62 10.04 -7.70
C SER A 187 -1.57 8.98 -7.15
N LEU A 188 -1.07 7.98 -6.44
CA LEU A 188 -1.90 6.91 -5.89
C LEU A 188 -2.96 7.44 -4.92
N ARG A 189 -4.17 6.89 -5.02
CA ARG A 189 -5.28 7.21 -4.10
C ARG A 189 -4.99 6.76 -2.66
N TYR A 190 -4.29 5.64 -2.51
CA TYR A 190 -3.90 5.06 -1.22
C TYR A 190 -2.38 4.90 -1.19
N PRO A 191 -1.64 5.95 -0.83
CA PRO A 191 -0.18 5.87 -0.73
C PRO A 191 0.27 4.76 0.21
N PHE A 192 1.37 4.11 -0.13
CA PHE A 192 2.05 3.13 0.71
C PHE A 192 3.56 3.36 0.64
N MET A 193 4.26 2.98 1.72
CA MET A 193 5.71 3.09 1.76
C MET A 193 6.33 1.80 1.23
N THR A 194 7.14 1.90 0.20
CA THR A 194 8.11 0.86 -0.13
C THR A 194 9.38 1.20 0.63
N GLY A 195 9.78 0.39 1.60
CA GLY A 195 10.96 0.65 2.43
C GLY A 195 12.18 0.99 1.59
N GLY A 196 12.65 2.24 1.68
CA GLY A 196 13.91 2.67 1.09
C GLY A 196 13.84 3.87 0.15
N PHE A 197 13.31 5.01 0.58
CA PHE A 197 13.86 6.28 0.09
C PHE A 197 15.16 6.54 0.89
N LYS A 198 16.30 6.04 0.37
CA LYS A 198 17.57 6.66 0.68
C LYS A 198 17.66 7.89 -0.22
N GLU A 199 17.78 9.08 0.40
CA GLU A 199 18.27 10.29 -0.24
C GLU A 199 19.56 10.05 -1.02
#